data_c58b97c90ea3d8a551c5630b09decf80
#
_entry.id   c58b97c90ea3d8a551c5630b09decf80
#
_cell.length_a   1.000
_cell.length_b   1.000
_cell.length_c   1.000
_cell.angle_alpha   90.00
_cell.angle_beta   90.00
_cell.angle_gamma   90.00
#
_symmetry.space_group_name_H-M   'P 1'
#
loop_
_entity.id
_entity.type
_entity.pdbx_description
1 polymer ?
#
loop_
_entity_poly.entity_id
_entity_poly.type
_entity_poly.pdbx_seq_one_letter_code
_entity_poly.pdbx_strand_id
1 'polypeptide(L)'
;RRRELGLDTSWRHGFDVVHSPSFPSILALGLLLLAIFGLWIAAAQAIYISAFGYREIGAEDFARQVLTTPEGRRMMLVGNLVGLPFAIVAATISVVSFPLLLDRNVGFSVALMTSVRAVVKNPVVMAAWGLIVAALLAIGSLPFFLGLAIVMPILGHATWHLYRKVVVPEAGERPEYHPRDKGTRYAADFPASLFFPAKREKLE
;
A
#
# COMPACT_ATOMS: atom_id res chain seq x y z
N ARG A 1 12.56 2.49 4.18
CA ARG A 1 13.54 3.57 3.91
C ARG A 1 14.22 4.08 5.19
N ARG A 2 13.48 4.64 6.19
CA ARG A 2 14.09 5.21 7.42
C ARG A 2 14.94 4.21 8.19
N ARG A 3 14.51 2.93 8.30
CA ARG A 3 15.30 1.85 8.89
C ARG A 3 16.60 1.58 8.12
N GLU A 4 16.54 1.60 6.79
CA GLU A 4 17.71 1.40 5.92
C GLU A 4 18.73 2.54 6.06
N LEU A 5 18.27 3.73 6.39
CA LEU A 5 19.08 4.93 6.61
C LEU A 5 19.51 5.12 8.08
N GLY A 6 19.18 4.18 8.97
CA GLY A 6 19.50 4.30 10.41
C GLY A 6 18.74 5.42 11.14
N LEU A 7 17.72 6.02 10.52
CA LEU A 7 16.94 7.11 11.07
C LEU A 7 15.90 6.61 12.08
N ASP A 8 15.42 7.51 12.95
CA ASP A 8 14.35 7.20 13.90
C ASP A 8 13.07 6.73 13.19
N THR A 9 12.46 5.66 13.72
CA THR A 9 11.30 4.97 13.15
C THR A 9 10.01 5.19 13.94
N SER A 10 9.91 6.31 14.67
CA SER A 10 8.68 6.68 15.38
C SER A 10 7.51 6.81 14.40
N TRP A 11 6.31 6.35 14.81
CA TRP A 11 5.07 6.45 14.04
C TRP A 11 4.69 7.91 13.68
N ARG A 12 5.14 8.88 14.46
CA ARG A 12 4.93 10.33 14.22
C ARG A 12 5.49 10.78 12.88
N HIS A 13 6.55 10.15 12.41
CA HIS A 13 7.13 10.43 11.09
C HIS A 13 6.27 9.98 9.90
N GLY A 14 5.18 9.25 10.15
CA GLY A 14 4.17 8.99 9.12
C GLY A 14 3.47 10.26 8.64
N PHE A 15 3.36 11.27 9.51
CA PHE A 15 2.76 12.57 9.17
C PHE A 15 3.74 13.53 8.47
N ASP A 16 5.04 13.26 8.48
CA ASP A 16 6.04 14.07 7.76
C ASP A 16 5.80 14.09 6.24
N VAL A 17 5.04 13.12 5.72
CA VAL A 17 4.65 13.05 4.30
C VAL A 17 3.85 14.29 3.88
N VAL A 18 3.03 14.87 4.78
CA VAL A 18 2.24 16.07 4.49
C VAL A 18 3.13 17.30 4.25
N HIS A 19 4.30 17.33 4.87
CA HIS A 19 5.30 18.39 4.70
C HIS A 19 6.36 18.05 3.64
N SER A 20 6.22 16.90 2.97
CA SER A 20 7.14 16.48 1.91
C SER A 20 6.92 17.30 0.63
N PRO A 21 7.99 17.70 -0.08
CA PRO A 21 7.86 18.32 -1.41
C PRO A 21 7.16 17.42 -2.44
N SER A 22 7.09 16.11 -2.20
CA SER A 22 6.33 15.16 -3.04
C SER A 22 4.83 15.14 -2.74
N PHE A 23 4.35 15.81 -1.68
CA PHE A 23 2.94 15.76 -1.27
C PHE A 23 1.95 16.17 -2.38
N PRO A 24 2.16 17.25 -3.15
CA PRO A 24 1.27 17.59 -4.24
C PRO A 24 1.17 16.50 -5.33
N SER A 25 2.29 15.81 -5.61
CA SER A 25 2.31 14.70 -6.56
C SER A 25 1.59 13.46 -6.03
N ILE A 26 1.70 13.18 -4.73
CA ILE A 26 0.96 12.11 -4.06
C ILE A 26 -0.54 12.41 -4.08
N LEU A 27 -0.92 13.66 -3.79
CA LEU A 27 -2.31 14.10 -3.83
C LEU A 27 -2.89 13.99 -5.24
N ALA A 28 -2.15 14.44 -6.27
CA ALA A 28 -2.57 14.32 -7.67
C ALA A 28 -2.80 12.86 -8.08
N LEU A 29 -1.90 11.94 -7.65
CA LEU A 29 -2.07 10.52 -7.89
C LEU A 29 -3.30 9.96 -7.15
N GLY A 30 -3.51 10.38 -5.91
CA GLY A 30 -4.69 10.01 -5.13
C GLY A 30 -6.00 10.49 -5.78
N LEU A 31 -6.04 11.73 -6.27
CA LEU A 31 -7.20 12.27 -6.98
C LEU A 31 -7.47 11.54 -8.31
N LEU A 32 -6.44 11.18 -9.04
CA LEU A 32 -6.57 10.36 -10.26
C LEU A 32 -7.18 9.01 -9.93
N LEU A 33 -6.70 8.32 -8.88
CA LEU A 33 -7.26 7.04 -8.45
C LEU A 33 -8.68 7.18 -7.95
N LEU A 34 -9.01 8.27 -7.24
CA LEU A 34 -10.37 8.58 -6.80
C LEU A 34 -11.31 8.79 -8.00
N ALA A 35 -10.86 9.47 -9.06
CA ALA A 35 -11.63 9.62 -10.29
C ALA A 35 -11.89 8.28 -10.98
N ILE A 36 -10.86 7.42 -11.08
CA ILE A 36 -11.01 6.05 -11.62
C ILE A 36 -12.00 5.24 -10.77
N PHE A 37 -11.90 5.33 -9.46
CA PHE A 37 -12.82 4.68 -8.54
C PHE A 37 -14.27 5.20 -8.71
N GLY A 38 -14.46 6.51 -8.85
CA GLY A 38 -15.77 7.08 -9.13
C GLY A 38 -16.38 6.59 -10.45
N LEU A 39 -15.57 6.49 -11.51
CA LEU A 39 -16.00 5.91 -12.78
C LEU A 39 -16.37 4.43 -12.64
N TRP A 40 -15.61 3.67 -11.86
CA TRP A 40 -15.92 2.28 -11.55
C TRP A 40 -17.25 2.15 -10.78
N ILE A 41 -17.50 3.00 -9.78
CA ILE A 41 -18.79 3.02 -9.05
C ILE A 41 -19.94 3.33 -10.01
N ALA A 42 -19.79 4.30 -10.90
CA ALA A 42 -20.81 4.62 -11.90
C ALA A 42 -21.10 3.43 -12.84
N ALA A 43 -20.05 2.75 -13.29
CA ALA A 43 -20.18 1.53 -14.11
C ALA A 43 -20.87 0.39 -13.32
N ALA A 44 -20.49 0.17 -12.07
CA ALA A 44 -21.10 -0.83 -11.20
C ALA A 44 -22.59 -0.55 -10.96
N GLN A 45 -22.95 0.73 -10.75
CA GLN A 45 -24.35 1.14 -10.62
C GLN A 45 -25.15 0.91 -11.91
N ALA A 46 -24.57 1.20 -13.07
CA ALA A 46 -25.22 0.95 -14.35
C ALA A 46 -25.45 -0.56 -14.59
N ILE A 47 -24.48 -1.41 -14.21
CA ILE A 47 -24.61 -2.87 -14.28
C ILE A 47 -25.72 -3.36 -13.34
N TYR A 48 -25.77 -2.84 -12.10
CA TYR A 48 -26.83 -3.18 -11.14
C TYR A 48 -28.20 -2.81 -11.68
N ILE A 49 -28.39 -1.58 -12.17
CA ILE A 49 -29.66 -1.12 -12.74
C ILE A 49 -30.08 -1.97 -13.95
N SER A 50 -29.13 -2.38 -14.79
CA SER A 50 -29.41 -3.24 -15.95
C SER A 50 -29.88 -4.65 -15.57
N ALA A 51 -29.49 -5.15 -14.39
CA ALA A 51 -29.85 -6.46 -13.89
C ALA A 51 -31.14 -6.46 -13.07
N PHE A 52 -31.31 -5.49 -12.17
CA PHE A 52 -32.37 -5.48 -11.16
C PHE A 52 -33.30 -4.24 -11.25
N GLY A 53 -33.00 -3.30 -12.15
CA GLY A 53 -33.71 -2.03 -12.24
C GLY A 53 -33.41 -1.12 -11.05
N TYR A 54 -34.32 -0.18 -10.75
CA TYR A 54 -34.20 0.78 -9.63
C TYR A 54 -34.75 0.22 -8.31
N ARG A 55 -34.71 -1.10 -8.14
CA ARG A 55 -35.21 -1.73 -6.89
C ARG A 55 -34.16 -1.61 -5.80
N GLU A 56 -34.59 -1.17 -4.63
CA GLU A 56 -33.78 -1.30 -3.41
C GLU A 56 -33.94 -2.74 -2.89
N ILE A 57 -32.87 -3.51 -2.97
CA ILE A 57 -32.80 -4.88 -2.50
C ILE A 57 -32.01 -4.88 -1.19
N GLY A 58 -32.58 -5.45 -0.13
CA GLY A 58 -31.88 -5.60 1.15
C GLY A 58 -30.62 -6.49 0.99
N ALA A 59 -29.63 -6.29 1.85
CA ALA A 59 -28.32 -6.94 1.72
C ALA A 59 -28.39 -8.49 1.67
N GLU A 60 -29.27 -9.10 2.49
CA GLU A 60 -29.47 -10.56 2.50
C GLU A 60 -30.11 -11.06 1.21
N ASP A 61 -31.16 -10.38 0.75
CA ASP A 61 -31.84 -10.70 -0.50
C ASP A 61 -30.94 -10.47 -1.71
N PHE A 62 -30.11 -9.44 -1.68
CA PHE A 62 -29.12 -9.16 -2.72
C PHE A 62 -28.13 -10.31 -2.87
N ALA A 63 -27.49 -10.74 -1.78
CA ALA A 63 -26.54 -11.85 -1.80
C ALA A 63 -27.19 -13.13 -2.34
N ARG A 64 -28.40 -13.45 -1.90
CA ARG A 64 -29.16 -14.59 -2.41
C ARG A 64 -29.46 -14.47 -3.89
N GLN A 65 -29.97 -13.32 -4.35
CA GLN A 65 -30.32 -13.11 -5.75
C GLN A 65 -29.10 -13.17 -6.66
N VAL A 66 -27.96 -12.58 -6.26
CA VAL A 66 -26.70 -12.64 -7.02
C VAL A 66 -26.24 -14.08 -7.25
N LEU A 67 -26.37 -14.94 -6.27
CA LEU A 67 -25.87 -16.33 -6.34
C LEU A 67 -26.87 -17.29 -6.99
N THR A 68 -28.18 -17.05 -6.85
CA THR A 68 -29.20 -18.03 -7.23
C THR A 68 -29.96 -17.69 -8.52
N THR A 69 -30.04 -16.40 -8.90
CA THR A 69 -30.80 -16.00 -10.10
C THR A 69 -29.90 -15.90 -11.35
N PRO A 70 -30.44 -16.10 -12.56
CA PRO A 70 -29.72 -15.89 -13.81
C PRO A 70 -29.25 -14.43 -13.96
N GLU A 71 -30.07 -13.46 -13.59
CA GLU A 71 -29.79 -12.03 -13.64
C GLU A 71 -28.62 -11.67 -12.72
N GLY A 72 -28.63 -12.20 -11.49
CA GLY A 72 -27.56 -12.01 -10.51
C GLY A 72 -26.23 -12.60 -10.99
N ARG A 73 -26.24 -13.82 -11.52
CA ARG A 73 -25.01 -14.43 -12.09
C ARG A 73 -24.48 -13.65 -13.28
N ARG A 74 -25.36 -13.17 -14.17
CA ARG A 74 -24.98 -12.30 -15.30
C ARG A 74 -24.37 -11.00 -14.79
N MET A 75 -24.99 -10.37 -13.79
CA MET A 75 -24.45 -9.15 -13.16
C MET A 75 -23.06 -9.39 -12.57
N MET A 76 -22.86 -10.49 -11.86
CA MET A 76 -21.56 -10.86 -11.29
C MET A 76 -20.51 -11.06 -12.39
N LEU A 77 -20.84 -11.76 -13.48
CA LEU A 77 -19.92 -11.97 -14.60
C LEU A 77 -19.55 -10.66 -15.27
N VAL A 78 -20.56 -9.85 -15.65
CA VAL A 78 -20.34 -8.56 -16.32
C VAL A 78 -19.60 -7.59 -15.39
N GLY A 79 -19.96 -7.56 -14.10
CA GLY A 79 -19.29 -6.74 -13.10
C GLY A 79 -17.81 -7.06 -12.95
N ASN A 80 -17.44 -8.36 -12.93
CA ASN A 80 -16.03 -8.76 -12.91
C ASN A 80 -15.31 -8.42 -14.21
N LEU A 81 -15.93 -8.65 -15.38
CA LEU A 81 -15.35 -8.32 -16.68
C LEU A 81 -15.10 -6.82 -16.86
N VAL A 82 -16.02 -5.98 -16.36
CA VAL A 82 -15.87 -4.52 -16.40
C VAL A 82 -14.94 -4.03 -15.29
N GLY A 83 -15.01 -4.60 -14.10
CA GLY A 83 -14.19 -4.21 -12.95
C GLY A 83 -12.71 -4.53 -13.12
N LEU A 84 -12.39 -5.64 -13.79
CA LEU A 84 -10.99 -6.07 -14.00
C LEU A 84 -10.14 -5.02 -14.74
N PRO A 85 -10.56 -4.40 -15.85
CA PRO A 85 -9.84 -3.29 -16.48
C PRO A 85 -9.57 -2.12 -15.53
N PHE A 86 -10.55 -1.70 -14.72
CA PHE A 86 -10.35 -0.66 -13.73
C PHE A 86 -9.27 -1.04 -12.71
N ALA A 87 -9.31 -2.27 -12.22
CA ALA A 87 -8.30 -2.78 -11.28
C ALA A 87 -6.90 -2.82 -11.92
N ILE A 88 -6.78 -3.27 -13.17
CA ILE A 88 -5.51 -3.30 -13.91
C ILE A 88 -4.96 -1.89 -14.10
N VAL A 89 -5.80 -0.93 -14.51
CA VAL A 89 -5.39 0.47 -14.70
C VAL A 89 -4.94 1.05 -13.36
N ALA A 90 -5.74 0.92 -12.30
CA ALA A 90 -5.38 1.42 -10.97
C ALA A 90 -4.07 0.82 -10.45
N ALA A 91 -3.88 -0.49 -10.57
CA ALA A 91 -2.64 -1.17 -10.20
C ALA A 91 -1.45 -0.68 -11.05
N THR A 92 -1.62 -0.56 -12.37
CA THR A 92 -0.56 -0.13 -13.30
C THR A 92 -0.04 1.26 -12.96
N ILE A 93 -0.91 2.19 -12.61
CA ILE A 93 -0.52 3.57 -12.29
C ILE A 93 -0.03 3.74 -10.86
N SER A 94 -0.35 2.84 -9.92
CA SER A 94 -0.09 3.02 -8.49
C SER A 94 1.07 2.19 -7.96
N VAL A 95 1.30 0.98 -8.47
CA VAL A 95 2.19 -0.02 -7.85
C VAL A 95 3.64 0.46 -7.66
N VAL A 96 4.18 1.26 -8.57
CA VAL A 96 5.52 1.85 -8.48
C VAL A 96 5.46 3.33 -8.15
N SER A 97 4.41 4.05 -8.55
CA SER A 97 4.31 5.50 -8.36
C SER A 97 4.34 5.91 -6.90
N PHE A 98 3.55 5.26 -6.03
CA PHE A 98 3.53 5.60 -4.60
C PHE A 98 4.88 5.37 -3.91
N PRO A 99 5.51 4.19 -4.03
CA PRO A 99 6.84 3.98 -3.47
C PRO A 99 7.87 4.97 -4.01
N LEU A 100 7.82 5.28 -5.30
CA LEU A 100 8.75 6.22 -5.94
C LEU A 100 8.59 7.65 -5.40
N LEU A 101 7.36 8.15 -5.25
CA LEU A 101 7.07 9.47 -4.69
C LEU A 101 7.47 9.59 -3.21
N LEU A 102 7.40 8.48 -2.47
CA LEU A 102 7.87 8.41 -1.08
C LEU A 102 9.39 8.31 -0.97
N ASP A 103 10.05 7.74 -1.98
CA ASP A 103 11.50 7.53 -1.99
C ASP A 103 12.26 8.74 -2.55
N ARG A 104 11.72 9.38 -3.59
CA ARG A 104 12.39 10.43 -4.34
C ARG A 104 11.46 11.62 -4.54
N ASN A 105 12.06 12.82 -4.57
CA ASN A 105 11.34 14.03 -4.94
C ASN A 105 11.23 14.13 -6.46
N VAL A 106 10.29 13.37 -7.04
CA VAL A 106 9.99 13.41 -8.47
C VAL A 106 8.58 13.94 -8.71
N GLY A 107 8.35 14.50 -9.89
CA GLY A 107 7.01 14.99 -10.27
C GLY A 107 6.02 13.83 -10.51
N PHE A 108 4.72 14.16 -10.42
CA PHE A 108 3.61 13.23 -10.67
C PHE A 108 3.74 12.48 -12.00
N SER A 109 4.02 13.19 -13.09
CA SER A 109 4.13 12.60 -14.44
C SER A 109 5.27 11.60 -14.56
N VAL A 110 6.40 11.88 -13.92
CA VAL A 110 7.57 10.99 -13.90
C VAL A 110 7.24 9.72 -13.14
N ALA A 111 6.59 9.84 -11.98
CA ALA A 111 6.18 8.70 -11.17
C ALA A 111 5.18 7.81 -11.93
N LEU A 112 4.14 8.41 -12.51
CA LEU A 112 3.12 7.73 -13.30
C LEU A 112 3.74 6.97 -14.48
N MET A 113 4.56 7.64 -15.28
CA MET A 113 5.19 7.04 -16.45
C MET A 113 6.15 5.91 -16.06
N THR A 114 6.86 6.06 -14.95
CA THR A 114 7.75 5.01 -14.43
C THR A 114 6.97 3.77 -14.03
N SER A 115 5.81 3.93 -13.36
CA SER A 115 4.94 2.82 -12.98
C SER A 115 4.40 2.10 -14.21
N VAL A 116 3.86 2.83 -15.18
CA VAL A 116 3.36 2.25 -16.43
C VAL A 116 4.47 1.49 -17.17
N ARG A 117 5.65 2.09 -17.33
CA ARG A 117 6.80 1.43 -17.99
C ARG A 117 7.26 0.18 -17.24
N ALA A 118 7.25 0.20 -15.92
CA ALA A 118 7.61 -0.95 -15.11
C ALA A 118 6.67 -2.14 -15.34
N VAL A 119 5.36 -1.88 -15.39
CA VAL A 119 4.35 -2.91 -15.65
C VAL A 119 4.45 -3.43 -17.09
N VAL A 120 4.53 -2.55 -18.08
CA VAL A 120 4.61 -2.94 -19.50
C VAL A 120 5.88 -3.74 -19.80
N LYS A 121 7.00 -3.41 -19.16
CA LYS A 121 8.27 -4.15 -19.34
C LYS A 121 8.29 -5.50 -18.63
N ASN A 122 7.47 -5.70 -17.59
CA ASN A 122 7.46 -6.91 -16.78
C ASN A 122 6.03 -7.45 -16.59
N PRO A 123 5.25 -7.70 -17.65
CA PRO A 123 3.82 -7.96 -17.55
C PRO A 123 3.51 -9.22 -16.74
N VAL A 124 4.27 -10.30 -16.92
CA VAL A 124 4.05 -11.56 -16.21
C VAL A 124 4.29 -11.42 -14.71
N VAL A 125 5.40 -10.77 -14.33
CA VAL A 125 5.74 -10.55 -12.91
C VAL A 125 4.71 -9.64 -12.25
N MET A 126 4.27 -8.59 -12.96
CA MET A 126 3.27 -7.65 -12.42
C MET A 126 1.87 -8.26 -12.37
N ALA A 127 1.51 -9.12 -13.32
CA ALA A 127 0.26 -9.88 -13.26
C ALA A 127 0.27 -10.87 -12.09
N ALA A 128 1.36 -11.62 -11.90
CA ALA A 128 1.52 -12.51 -10.75
C ALA A 128 1.46 -11.74 -9.43
N TRP A 129 2.10 -10.57 -9.36
CA TRP A 129 2.01 -9.69 -8.18
C TRP A 129 0.58 -9.22 -7.92
N GLY A 130 -0.12 -8.75 -8.96
CA GLY A 130 -1.52 -8.33 -8.86
C GLY A 130 -2.43 -9.46 -8.37
N LEU A 131 -2.21 -10.70 -8.83
CA LEU A 131 -2.94 -11.88 -8.38
C LEU A 131 -2.67 -12.19 -6.89
N ILE A 132 -1.41 -12.10 -6.45
CA ILE A 132 -1.03 -12.26 -5.03
C ILE A 132 -1.75 -11.22 -4.17
N VAL A 133 -1.73 -9.95 -4.60
CA VAL A 133 -2.42 -8.85 -3.89
C VAL A 133 -3.92 -9.14 -3.80
N ALA A 134 -4.56 -9.50 -4.92
CA ALA A 134 -5.99 -9.81 -4.96
C ALA A 134 -6.34 -11.00 -4.03
N ALA A 135 -5.55 -12.08 -4.06
CA ALA A 135 -5.76 -13.25 -3.21
C ALA A 135 -5.61 -12.90 -1.71
N LEU A 136 -4.56 -12.16 -1.35
CA LEU A 136 -4.34 -11.76 0.04
C LEU A 136 -5.42 -10.81 0.56
N LEU A 137 -5.88 -9.87 -0.27
CA LEU A 137 -6.99 -8.99 0.09
C LEU A 137 -8.29 -9.78 0.26
N ALA A 138 -8.58 -10.73 -0.65
CA ALA A 138 -9.75 -11.59 -0.54
C ALA A 138 -9.71 -12.41 0.76
N ILE A 139 -8.60 -13.09 1.05
CA ILE A 139 -8.41 -13.86 2.28
C ILE A 139 -8.52 -12.97 3.53
N GLY A 140 -7.90 -11.80 3.49
CA GLY A 140 -7.95 -10.84 4.61
C GLY A 140 -9.34 -10.26 4.86
N SER A 141 -10.20 -10.25 3.85
CA SER A 141 -11.59 -9.76 3.97
C SER A 141 -12.55 -10.81 4.54
N LEU A 142 -12.26 -12.11 4.42
CA LEU A 142 -13.12 -13.19 4.88
C LEU A 142 -13.49 -13.09 6.38
N PRO A 143 -12.56 -12.84 7.33
CA PRO A 143 -12.91 -12.68 8.74
C PRO A 143 -13.35 -11.22 9.02
N PHE A 144 -14.46 -10.78 8.42
CA PHE A 144 -15.02 -9.44 8.63
C PHE A 144 -13.99 -8.30 8.50
N PHE A 145 -13.11 -8.40 7.49
CA PHE A 145 -12.03 -7.46 7.21
C PHE A 145 -10.92 -7.36 8.29
N LEU A 146 -11.01 -8.11 9.40
CA LEU A 146 -9.98 -8.11 10.45
C LEU A 146 -8.61 -8.59 9.93
N GLY A 147 -8.61 -9.52 8.98
CA GLY A 147 -7.38 -10.01 8.35
C GLY A 147 -6.63 -8.92 7.58
N LEU A 148 -7.30 -7.86 7.13
CA LEU A 148 -6.65 -6.74 6.44
C LEU A 148 -5.67 -5.98 7.35
N ALA A 149 -5.89 -5.97 8.68
CA ALA A 149 -4.94 -5.37 9.62
C ALA A 149 -3.55 -6.02 9.56
N ILE A 150 -3.48 -7.29 9.18
CA ILE A 150 -2.22 -8.04 8.97
C ILE A 150 -1.76 -7.94 7.52
N VAL A 151 -2.68 -8.13 6.58
CA VAL A 151 -2.39 -8.17 5.13
C VAL A 151 -1.86 -6.83 4.62
N MET A 152 -2.43 -5.70 5.04
CA MET A 152 -2.02 -4.38 4.54
C MET A 152 -0.56 -4.02 4.86
N PRO A 153 -0.03 -4.20 6.09
CA PRO A 153 1.38 -4.01 6.37
C PRO A 153 2.30 -4.94 5.57
N ILE A 154 1.91 -6.20 5.39
CA ILE A 154 2.68 -7.18 4.61
C ILE A 154 2.77 -6.73 3.15
N LEU A 155 1.64 -6.38 2.53
CA LEU A 155 1.59 -5.88 1.16
C LEU A 155 2.38 -4.59 0.99
N GLY A 156 2.33 -3.68 1.97
CA GLY A 156 3.12 -2.45 1.95
C GLY A 156 4.63 -2.72 1.90
N HIS A 157 5.12 -3.63 2.75
CA HIS A 157 6.53 -4.02 2.74
C HIS A 157 6.92 -4.76 1.45
N ALA A 158 6.10 -5.69 1.00
CA ALA A 158 6.36 -6.46 -0.20
C ALA A 158 6.36 -5.58 -1.46
N THR A 159 5.43 -4.60 -1.56
CA THR A 159 5.41 -3.61 -2.65
C THR A 159 6.66 -2.72 -2.63
N TRP A 160 7.17 -2.35 -1.45
CA TRP A 160 8.43 -1.63 -1.32
C TRP A 160 9.61 -2.45 -1.88
N HIS A 161 9.69 -3.74 -1.57
CA HIS A 161 10.73 -4.61 -2.12
C HIS A 161 10.60 -4.82 -3.63
N LEU A 162 9.37 -4.92 -4.15
CA LEU A 162 9.12 -4.98 -5.59
C LEU A 162 9.61 -3.70 -6.28
N TYR A 163 9.25 -2.53 -5.75
CA TYR A 163 9.72 -1.25 -6.24
C TYR A 163 11.24 -1.18 -6.32
N ARG A 164 11.94 -1.60 -5.26
CA ARG A 164 13.41 -1.59 -5.19
C ARG A 164 14.08 -2.52 -6.22
N LYS A 165 13.39 -3.55 -6.68
CA LYS A 165 13.89 -4.45 -7.73
C LYS A 165 13.66 -3.92 -9.13
N VAL A 166 12.60 -3.14 -9.32
CA VAL A 166 12.15 -2.67 -10.64
C VAL A 166 12.75 -1.32 -10.99
N VAL A 167 12.96 -0.45 -10.01
CA VAL A 167 13.52 0.88 -10.21
C VAL A 167 15.01 0.86 -9.89
N VAL A 168 15.83 1.30 -10.84
CA VAL A 168 17.29 1.41 -10.68
C VAL A 168 17.61 2.32 -9.48
N PRO A 169 18.50 1.92 -8.59
CA PRO A 169 18.97 2.80 -7.52
C PRO A 169 19.55 4.09 -8.10
N GLU A 170 19.29 5.21 -7.44
CA GLU A 170 19.92 6.47 -7.79
C GLU A 170 21.44 6.30 -7.73
N ALA A 171 22.17 6.72 -8.78
CA ALA A 171 23.63 6.69 -8.81
C ALA A 171 24.17 7.84 -7.94
N GLY A 172 24.05 7.69 -6.64
CA GLY A 172 24.60 8.55 -5.60
C GLY A 172 25.22 7.68 -4.52
N GLU A 173 26.21 8.22 -3.79
CA GLU A 173 26.74 7.57 -2.59
C GLU A 173 25.56 7.18 -1.70
N ARG A 174 25.40 5.88 -1.47
CA ARG A 174 24.45 5.42 -0.44
C ARG A 174 24.95 6.04 0.85
N PRO A 175 24.09 6.75 1.62
CA PRO A 175 24.48 7.18 2.95
C PRO A 175 25.09 5.97 3.66
N GLU A 176 26.34 6.08 4.09
CA GLU A 176 27.00 5.00 4.79
C GLU A 176 26.14 4.66 6.00
N TYR A 177 25.77 3.39 6.12
CA TYR A 177 25.02 2.93 7.27
C TYR A 177 25.92 3.08 8.48
N HIS A 178 25.77 4.18 9.20
CA HIS A 178 26.30 4.28 10.55
C HIS A 178 25.36 3.48 11.46
N PRO A 179 25.78 2.30 11.95
CA PRO A 179 25.04 1.61 12.99
C PRO A 179 24.84 2.66 14.08
N ARG A 180 23.59 2.85 14.52
CA ARG A 180 23.35 3.62 15.73
C ARG A 180 24.38 3.15 16.73
N ASP A 181 25.21 4.06 17.23
CA ASP A 181 25.90 3.81 18.47
C ASP A 181 24.88 3.18 19.38
N LYS A 182 25.20 2.02 19.91
CA LYS A 182 24.32 1.33 20.87
C LYS A 182 24.31 2.18 22.13
N GLY A 183 23.85 3.40 22.00
CA GLY A 183 23.47 4.25 23.09
C GLY A 183 22.56 3.40 23.95
N THR A 184 22.96 3.21 25.17
CA THR A 184 22.37 2.49 26.27
C THR A 184 20.98 1.96 25.94
N ARG A 185 20.86 0.63 25.79
CA ARG A 185 19.55 0.00 25.66
C ARG A 185 18.83 0.21 26.99
N TYR A 186 17.99 1.19 27.07
CA TYR A 186 17.23 1.56 28.27
C TYR A 186 16.56 0.39 29.00
N ALA A 187 16.31 -0.72 28.33
CA ALA A 187 15.77 -1.94 28.94
C ALA A 187 16.85 -2.91 29.47
N ALA A 188 18.12 -2.79 29.01
CA ALA A 188 19.25 -3.60 29.51
C ALA A 188 20.12 -2.84 30.49
N ASP A 189 20.09 -1.52 30.45
CA ASP A 189 20.64 -0.60 31.43
C ASP A 189 19.61 -0.12 32.44
N PHE A 190 18.66 -0.98 32.77
CA PHE A 190 17.93 -0.78 34.01
C PHE A 190 18.98 -0.75 35.11
N PRO A 191 19.18 0.39 35.76
CA PRO A 191 20.44 0.66 36.40
C PRO A 191 20.58 -0.21 37.64
N ALA A 192 21.34 -1.28 37.50
CA ALA A 192 21.92 -1.90 38.70
C ALA A 192 22.61 -0.85 39.60
N SER A 193 23.11 0.22 39.02
CA SER A 193 23.63 1.40 39.74
C SER A 193 22.63 2.13 40.64
N LEU A 194 21.31 2.04 40.43
CA LEU A 194 20.31 2.53 41.34
C LEU A 194 20.19 1.64 42.59
N PHE A 195 20.48 0.35 42.44
CA PHE A 195 20.42 -0.61 43.56
C PHE A 195 21.80 -0.85 44.18
N PHE A 196 22.89 -0.63 43.42
CA PHE A 196 24.25 -0.77 43.87
C PHE A 196 25.05 0.49 43.52
N PRO A 197 24.96 1.58 44.35
CA PRO A 197 25.78 2.76 44.12
C PRO A 197 27.25 2.39 44.12
N ALA A 198 27.99 2.73 43.08
CA ALA A 198 29.40 2.51 43.01
C ALA A 198 30.09 3.13 44.24
N LYS A 199 30.88 2.28 44.95
CA LYS A 199 31.64 2.71 46.12
C LYS A 199 32.61 3.80 45.63
N ARG A 200 32.43 5.05 46.11
CA ARG A 200 33.40 6.12 45.84
C ARG A 200 34.74 5.69 46.45
N GLU A 201 35.67 5.32 45.64
CA GLU A 201 37.07 5.20 46.05
C GLU A 201 37.57 6.60 46.39
N LYS A 202 37.88 6.80 47.66
CA LYS A 202 38.55 8.03 48.09
C LYS A 202 39.96 7.95 47.55
N LEU A 203 40.28 8.84 46.61
CA LEU A 203 41.66 9.16 46.28
C LEU A 203 42.24 9.95 47.43
N GLU A 204 43.11 9.35 48.20
CA GLU A 204 44.06 10.01 49.09
C GLU A 204 45.27 10.47 48.29
#